data_56ecefcf692061a83a7134a8e6068425
#
_entry.id   56ecefcf692061a83a7134a8e6068425
#
_cell.length_a   1.000
_cell.length_b   1.000
_cell.length_c   1.000
_cell.angle_alpha   90.00
_cell.angle_beta   90.00
_cell.angle_gamma   90.00
#
_symmetry.space_group_name_H-M   'P 1'
#
loop_
_entity.id
_entity.type
_entity.pdbx_description
1 polymer ?
#
loop_
_entity_poly.entity_id
_entity_poly.type
_entity_poly.pdbx_seq_one_letter_code
_entity_poly.pdbx_strand_id
1 'polypeptide(L)'
;MAGSKSYTIVEYFGGGDGYRCGYCKNDKGNLSHGMWSHTMTVQDYQDLIDRGWRRSGKYVYKPIMNKTCCPQYTIRCHALKFQPSKSHKKILKKMSKFISKGELPKGQSDGKLLVSLYGLTVHPQSQNITTTDKEGMERGKWGEIDCPTQKTQNPFFFWGPGMGADPSRAPCRKAKDLRKERRLQKEQMRQHAEGVSSIVSPTPPQMTQPKGLEDFINQSLPENAAHSLEVRLVPVDFEDPQFTASYQQSVELYARYQMAIHGDDPSECSESEFRRFLCDSPLEAESSPDGPEMGYGSFHQQYWLDGRIVAVGVIDVLPNCVSSVYLYYHPDFASLSLGSYSALREIAFTRQLQKQSPKLCYYYLGFYIHSCPKMRYKGQYRPSDLLCPETYMWVPIERCIPQLEDSRYARLNQDPDAGDCRALKEVGRALVLHRRAVMPYAAYARKRRGSSDETEVQQYASLVGQDCAERILLYRA
;
A
#
# COMPACT_ATOMS: atom_id res chain seq x y z
N MET A 1 15.35 31.26 -15.30
CA MET A 1 15.49 30.16 -16.30
C MET A 1 14.08 29.64 -16.55
N ALA A 2 13.61 29.61 -17.81
CA ALA A 2 12.33 29.03 -18.15
C ALA A 2 12.45 27.52 -17.90
N GLY A 3 11.72 26.99 -16.90
CA GLY A 3 11.73 25.57 -16.58
C GLY A 3 11.33 24.78 -17.82
N SER A 4 12.13 23.80 -18.20
CA SER A 4 11.81 22.83 -19.24
C SER A 4 10.49 22.18 -18.85
N LYS A 5 9.44 22.36 -19.65
CA LYS A 5 8.14 21.77 -19.40
C LYS A 5 8.28 20.26 -19.56
N SER A 6 8.24 19.52 -18.46
CA SER A 6 8.25 18.06 -18.47
C SER A 6 6.92 17.53 -19.00
N TYR A 7 6.97 16.47 -19.81
CA TYR A 7 5.78 15.81 -20.37
C TYR A 7 5.72 14.36 -19.94
N THR A 8 4.52 13.90 -19.67
CA THR A 8 4.27 12.47 -19.47
C THR A 8 4.27 11.76 -20.82
N ILE A 9 5.09 10.71 -20.96
CA ILE A 9 5.19 9.88 -22.16
C ILE A 9 4.94 8.44 -21.77
N VAL A 10 3.93 7.81 -22.36
CA VAL A 10 3.54 6.43 -22.08
C VAL A 10 3.44 5.60 -23.37
N GLU A 11 3.67 4.30 -23.21
CA GLU A 11 3.44 3.29 -24.24
C GLU A 11 2.43 2.26 -23.69
N TYR A 12 1.26 2.18 -24.29
CA TYR A 12 0.16 1.33 -23.86
C TYR A 12 0.19 -0.03 -24.55
N PHE A 13 0.06 -1.10 -23.78
CA PHE A 13 0.17 -2.48 -24.24
C PHE A 13 -1.17 -3.23 -24.25
N GLY A 14 -2.27 -2.54 -23.94
CA GLY A 14 -3.56 -3.20 -23.80
C GLY A 14 -3.73 -3.91 -22.44
N GLY A 15 -4.50 -4.97 -22.45
CA GLY A 15 -4.77 -5.79 -21.27
C GLY A 15 -5.67 -6.96 -21.65
N GLY A 16 -5.61 -8.04 -20.90
CA GLY A 16 -6.46 -9.20 -21.12
C GLY A 16 -5.78 -10.53 -20.80
N ASP A 17 -4.46 -10.57 -20.86
CA ASP A 17 -3.71 -11.76 -20.46
C ASP A 17 -3.70 -11.87 -18.94
N GLY A 18 -4.26 -12.96 -18.42
CA GLY A 18 -4.30 -13.25 -17.00
C GLY A 18 -2.96 -13.80 -16.53
N TYR A 19 -2.50 -13.34 -15.37
CA TYR A 19 -1.31 -13.82 -14.71
C TYR A 19 -1.60 -14.24 -13.27
N ARG A 20 -0.62 -14.87 -12.63
CA ARG A 20 -0.78 -15.42 -11.28
C ARG A 20 -1.10 -14.32 -10.26
N CYS A 21 -2.16 -14.54 -9.50
CA CYS A 21 -2.57 -13.61 -8.46
C CYS A 21 -1.72 -13.75 -7.21
N GLY A 22 -1.03 -12.69 -6.80
CA GLY A 22 -0.25 -12.65 -5.57
C GLY A 22 -1.09 -12.84 -4.28
N TYR A 23 -2.41 -12.65 -4.34
CA TYR A 23 -3.30 -12.73 -3.19
C TYR A 23 -3.93 -14.10 -2.99
N CYS A 24 -4.68 -14.60 -3.97
CA CYS A 24 -5.38 -15.89 -3.88
C CYS A 24 -4.64 -17.05 -4.56
N LYS A 25 -3.50 -16.76 -5.20
CA LYS A 25 -2.64 -17.72 -5.90
C LYS A 25 -3.28 -18.38 -7.14
N ASN A 26 -4.40 -17.88 -7.63
CA ASN A 26 -4.96 -18.30 -8.90
C ASN A 26 -3.99 -17.98 -10.05
N ASP A 27 -3.67 -18.97 -10.89
CA ASP A 27 -2.56 -18.86 -11.86
C ASP A 27 -2.83 -17.89 -13.01
N LYS A 28 -4.10 -17.64 -13.37
CA LYS A 28 -4.52 -16.74 -14.46
C LYS A 28 -5.56 -15.73 -14.03
N GLY A 29 -5.78 -15.58 -12.72
CA GLY A 29 -6.90 -14.78 -12.20
C GLY A 29 -6.62 -13.29 -12.08
N ASN A 30 -5.39 -12.84 -12.19
CA ASN A 30 -5.07 -11.43 -12.08
C ASN A 30 -5.03 -10.79 -13.49
N LEU A 31 -5.97 -9.88 -13.74
CA LEU A 31 -6.11 -9.20 -15.03
C LEU A 31 -5.97 -7.69 -14.83
N SER A 32 -5.14 -7.07 -15.67
CA SER A 32 -4.94 -5.62 -15.64
C SER A 32 -4.60 -5.09 -17.05
N HIS A 33 -4.90 -3.82 -17.26
CA HIS A 33 -4.31 -3.03 -18.33
C HIS A 33 -2.93 -2.58 -17.92
N GLY A 34 -2.00 -2.46 -18.86
CA GLY A 34 -0.64 -2.05 -18.61
C GLY A 34 -0.13 -1.01 -19.61
N MET A 35 0.73 -0.14 -19.11
CA MET A 35 1.51 0.80 -19.93
C MET A 35 2.90 0.99 -19.33
N TRP A 36 3.88 1.21 -20.17
CA TRP A 36 5.21 1.65 -19.75
C TRP A 36 5.24 3.18 -19.72
N SER A 37 5.77 3.75 -18.66
CA SER A 37 5.94 5.20 -18.55
C SER A 37 7.42 5.53 -18.69
N HIS A 38 7.77 6.29 -19.72
CA HIS A 38 9.14 6.78 -19.92
C HIS A 38 9.44 7.93 -18.97
N THR A 39 8.54 8.89 -18.91
CA THR A 39 8.51 10.03 -17.98
C THR A 39 7.09 10.30 -17.54
N MET A 40 6.90 10.86 -16.34
CA MET A 40 5.56 11.16 -15.80
C MET A 40 5.61 12.36 -14.87
N THR A 41 4.76 13.36 -15.11
CA THR A 41 4.57 14.45 -14.18
C THR A 41 3.84 13.97 -12.93
N VAL A 42 4.08 14.59 -11.79
CA VAL A 42 3.39 14.23 -10.54
C VAL A 42 1.89 14.50 -10.61
N GLN A 43 1.46 15.51 -11.40
CA GLN A 43 0.04 15.80 -11.60
C GLN A 43 -0.64 14.71 -12.44
N ASP A 44 -0.01 14.24 -13.52
CA ASP A 44 -0.56 13.17 -14.34
C ASP A 44 -0.69 11.87 -13.55
N TYR A 45 0.31 11.56 -12.72
CA TYR A 45 0.21 10.40 -11.85
C TYR A 45 -0.86 10.53 -10.78
N GLN A 46 -1.05 11.74 -10.20
CA GLN A 46 -2.16 12.01 -9.28
C GLN A 46 -3.52 11.72 -9.96
N ASP A 47 -3.71 12.23 -11.18
CA ASP A 47 -4.94 11.99 -11.94
C ASP A 47 -5.14 10.51 -12.29
N LEU A 48 -4.06 9.80 -12.61
CA LEU A 48 -4.10 8.36 -12.91
C LEU A 48 -4.43 7.51 -11.67
N ILE A 49 -3.84 7.80 -10.50
CA ILE A 49 -4.17 7.02 -9.29
C ILE A 49 -5.60 7.28 -8.83
N ASP A 50 -6.16 8.46 -9.10
CA ASP A 50 -7.57 8.80 -8.85
C ASP A 50 -8.52 8.15 -9.88
N ARG A 51 -7.96 7.40 -10.83
CA ARG A 51 -8.68 6.49 -11.75
C ARG A 51 -8.31 5.03 -11.56
N GLY A 52 -7.65 4.69 -10.46
CA GLY A 52 -7.32 3.32 -10.07
C GLY A 52 -6.04 2.75 -10.67
N TRP A 53 -5.21 3.56 -11.33
CA TRP A 53 -3.89 3.17 -11.78
C TRP A 53 -2.90 3.08 -10.60
N ARG A 54 -1.89 2.23 -10.75
CA ARG A 54 -0.74 2.10 -9.83
C ARG A 54 0.52 1.82 -10.63
N ARG A 55 1.68 2.02 -10.02
CA ARG A 55 2.98 1.76 -10.63
C ARG A 55 3.78 0.70 -9.88
N SER A 56 4.63 0.02 -10.62
CA SER A 56 5.71 -0.85 -10.16
C SER A 56 6.94 -0.48 -10.97
N GLY A 57 7.84 0.33 -10.41
CA GLY A 57 8.87 1.01 -11.20
C GLY A 57 8.24 1.90 -12.26
N LYS A 58 8.68 1.75 -13.52
CA LYS A 58 8.14 2.45 -14.70
C LYS A 58 6.90 1.79 -15.32
N TYR A 59 6.55 0.60 -14.87
CA TYR A 59 5.32 -0.08 -15.31
C TYR A 59 4.11 0.45 -14.56
N VAL A 60 3.12 0.96 -15.29
CA VAL A 60 1.89 1.52 -14.74
C VAL A 60 0.72 0.62 -15.15
N TYR A 61 -0.08 0.19 -14.19
CA TYR A 61 -1.12 -0.80 -14.41
C TYR A 61 -2.45 -0.44 -13.74
N LYS A 62 -3.54 -0.92 -14.33
CA LYS A 62 -4.90 -0.74 -13.83
C LYS A 62 -5.63 -2.09 -13.81
N PRO A 63 -6.05 -2.59 -12.64
CA PRO A 63 -6.81 -3.83 -12.55
C PRO A 63 -8.13 -3.77 -13.32
N ILE A 64 -8.47 -4.85 -14.03
CA ILE A 64 -9.79 -5.02 -14.67
C ILE A 64 -10.74 -5.53 -13.58
N MET A 65 -11.36 -4.58 -12.86
CA MET A 65 -12.00 -4.80 -11.59
C MET A 65 -13.10 -5.88 -11.60
N ASN A 66 -13.90 -5.95 -12.63
CA ASN A 66 -15.00 -6.91 -12.78
C ASN A 66 -14.56 -8.30 -13.27
N LYS A 67 -13.31 -8.46 -13.72
CA LYS A 67 -12.77 -9.72 -14.25
C LYS A 67 -11.70 -10.33 -13.36
N THR A 68 -10.90 -9.50 -12.67
CA THR A 68 -9.82 -9.99 -11.80
C THR A 68 -10.36 -10.83 -10.64
N CYS A 69 -9.63 -11.87 -10.24
CA CYS A 69 -10.02 -12.77 -9.15
C CYS A 69 -10.08 -12.10 -7.77
N CYS A 70 -9.29 -11.06 -7.55
CA CYS A 70 -9.24 -10.26 -6.33
C CYS A 70 -9.38 -8.78 -6.67
N PRO A 71 -10.60 -8.22 -6.71
CA PRO A 71 -10.81 -6.81 -7.02
C PRO A 71 -10.04 -5.88 -6.09
N GLN A 72 -9.30 -4.94 -6.68
CA GLN A 72 -8.29 -4.11 -6.02
C GLN A 72 -8.76 -2.65 -5.99
N TYR A 73 -9.49 -2.28 -4.93
CA TYR A 73 -10.03 -0.93 -4.78
C TYR A 73 -8.95 0.03 -4.27
N THR A 74 -8.78 1.17 -4.92
CA THR A 74 -7.93 2.23 -4.37
C THR A 74 -8.51 2.72 -3.06
N ILE A 75 -7.69 2.78 -2.00
CA ILE A 75 -8.07 3.28 -0.70
C ILE A 75 -7.25 4.51 -0.33
N ARG A 76 -7.91 5.56 0.16
CA ARG A 76 -7.28 6.74 0.76
C ARG A 76 -7.78 6.99 2.18
N CYS A 77 -6.87 7.39 3.05
CA CYS A 77 -7.18 7.85 4.40
C CYS A 77 -7.19 9.38 4.44
N HIS A 78 -8.18 9.98 5.11
CA HIS A 78 -8.20 11.41 5.42
C HIS A 78 -7.18 11.70 6.53
N ALA A 79 -5.95 12.00 6.16
CA ALA A 79 -4.85 12.13 7.11
C ALA A 79 -5.14 13.11 8.25
N LEU A 80 -5.74 14.27 7.96
CA LEU A 80 -6.06 15.30 8.96
C LEU A 80 -7.13 14.87 9.96
N LYS A 81 -8.08 14.03 9.54
CA LYS A 81 -9.21 13.55 10.37
C LYS A 81 -8.89 12.22 11.07
N PHE A 82 -7.78 11.58 10.70
CA PHE A 82 -7.40 10.28 11.26
C PHE A 82 -7.17 10.36 12.77
N GLN A 83 -7.71 9.38 13.50
CA GLN A 83 -7.46 9.20 14.93
C GLN A 83 -6.95 7.77 15.19
N PRO A 84 -5.82 7.62 15.88
CA PRO A 84 -5.27 6.30 16.14
C PRO A 84 -6.19 5.47 17.04
N SER A 85 -6.57 4.28 16.55
CA SER A 85 -7.36 3.30 17.29
C SER A 85 -6.59 2.73 18.49
N LYS A 86 -7.25 1.93 19.32
CA LYS A 86 -6.59 1.23 20.44
C LYS A 86 -5.46 0.30 19.95
N SER A 87 -5.64 -0.36 18.81
CA SER A 87 -4.62 -1.21 18.17
C SER A 87 -3.43 -0.37 17.67
N HIS A 88 -3.70 0.76 17.01
CA HIS A 88 -2.65 1.68 16.57
C HIS A 88 -1.83 2.22 17.75
N LYS A 89 -2.49 2.67 18.82
CA LYS A 89 -1.81 3.12 20.05
C LYS A 89 -0.98 2.01 20.71
N LYS A 90 -1.41 0.73 20.60
CA LYS A 90 -0.62 -0.40 21.09
C LYS A 90 0.66 -0.59 20.28
N ILE A 91 0.60 -0.43 18.94
CA ILE A 91 1.78 -0.52 18.06
C ILE A 91 2.77 0.61 18.37
N LEU A 92 2.30 1.86 18.48
CA LEU A 92 3.14 3.01 18.83
C LEU A 92 3.84 2.83 20.17
N LYS A 93 3.10 2.40 21.20
CA LYS A 93 3.67 2.08 22.53
C LYS A 93 4.65 0.92 22.50
N LYS A 94 4.43 -0.08 21.64
CA LYS A 94 5.35 -1.21 21.48
C LYS A 94 6.69 -0.72 20.93
N MET A 95 6.66 0.12 19.91
CA MET A 95 7.87 0.72 19.32
C MET A 95 8.60 1.60 20.35
N SER A 96 7.89 2.49 21.03
CA SER A 96 8.47 3.33 22.07
C SER A 96 9.11 2.50 23.20
N LYS A 97 8.48 1.39 23.62
CA LYS A 97 9.04 0.47 24.62
C LYS A 97 10.31 -0.23 24.12
N PHE A 98 10.32 -0.67 22.87
CA PHE A 98 11.49 -1.28 22.25
C PHE A 98 12.66 -0.29 22.21
N ILE A 99 12.44 0.93 21.70
CA ILE A 99 13.48 1.94 21.62
C ILE A 99 14.02 2.30 23.03
N SER A 100 13.12 2.49 24.01
CA SER A 100 13.54 2.89 25.36
C SER A 100 14.25 1.79 26.14
N LYS A 101 13.83 0.50 25.97
CA LYS A 101 14.25 -0.61 26.86
C LYS A 101 14.95 -1.75 26.16
N GLY A 102 15.04 -1.75 24.84
CA GLY A 102 15.60 -2.85 24.06
C GLY A 102 14.75 -4.14 24.04
N GLU A 103 13.56 -4.12 24.67
CA GLU A 103 12.74 -5.32 24.80
C GLU A 103 11.93 -5.57 23.51
N LEU A 104 12.33 -6.57 22.72
CA LEU A 104 11.47 -7.11 21.67
C LEU A 104 10.28 -7.85 22.32
N PRO A 105 9.06 -7.68 21.80
CA PRO A 105 7.94 -8.51 22.23
C PRO A 105 8.32 -9.98 22.07
N LYS A 106 8.12 -10.80 23.11
CA LYS A 106 8.29 -12.26 22.99
C LYS A 106 7.39 -12.71 21.86
N GLY A 107 7.99 -13.21 20.79
CA GLY A 107 7.28 -13.78 19.65
C GLY A 107 6.46 -14.95 20.18
N GLN A 108 5.14 -14.93 19.97
CA GLN A 108 4.43 -16.18 19.82
C GLN A 108 5.07 -16.84 18.59
N SER A 109 5.80 -17.92 18.84
CA SER A 109 6.35 -18.82 17.83
C SER A 109 5.22 -19.64 17.19
N ASP A 110 4.14 -19.00 16.82
CA ASP A 110 3.13 -19.57 15.93
C ASP A 110 3.51 -19.15 14.52
N GLY A 111 4.35 -20.00 13.89
CA GLY A 111 4.82 -19.86 12.51
C GLY A 111 3.72 -19.90 11.44
N LYS A 112 2.50 -19.43 11.75
CA LYS A 112 1.38 -19.40 10.81
C LYS A 112 0.63 -18.05 10.70
N LEU A 113 0.93 -17.03 11.51
CA LEU A 113 0.11 -15.80 11.52
C LEU A 113 0.87 -14.49 11.25
N LEU A 114 2.16 -14.49 11.01
CA LEU A 114 2.99 -13.30 10.79
C LEU A 114 3.46 -13.10 9.36
N VAL A 115 3.21 -14.03 8.47
CA VAL A 115 3.43 -13.86 7.05
C VAL A 115 2.30 -13.01 6.53
N SER A 116 2.47 -11.69 6.48
CA SER A 116 1.56 -10.92 5.65
C SER A 116 0.99 -9.64 6.18
N LEU A 117 1.73 -8.60 6.04
CA LEU A 117 1.13 -7.27 5.97
C LEU A 117 1.35 -6.56 4.63
N TYR A 118 2.22 -7.08 3.78
CA TYR A 118 2.51 -6.49 2.48
C TYR A 118 2.81 -7.59 1.46
N GLY A 119 1.77 -8.10 0.84
CA GLY A 119 1.90 -9.04 -0.27
C GLY A 119 1.54 -8.33 -1.56
N LEU A 120 2.49 -7.75 -2.24
CA LEU A 120 2.34 -7.34 -3.63
C LEU A 120 3.70 -7.30 -4.30
N THR A 121 4.11 -8.41 -4.84
CA THR A 121 4.91 -8.41 -6.05
C THR A 121 3.96 -8.63 -7.21
N VAL A 122 3.59 -7.57 -7.90
CA VAL A 122 3.21 -7.70 -9.30
C VAL A 122 4.56 -7.79 -10.01
N HIS A 123 5.05 -9.00 -10.22
CA HIS A 123 6.11 -9.20 -11.19
C HIS A 123 5.48 -9.05 -12.57
N PRO A 124 5.78 -7.99 -13.32
CA PRO A 124 5.58 -8.05 -14.74
C PRO A 124 6.60 -9.09 -15.23
N GLN A 125 6.14 -10.24 -15.70
CA GLN A 125 7.00 -11.09 -16.50
C GLN A 125 7.54 -10.20 -17.61
N SER A 126 8.86 -10.05 -17.65
CA SER A 126 9.57 -9.46 -18.76
C SER A 126 9.18 -10.22 -20.02
N GLN A 127 8.31 -9.61 -20.84
CA GLN A 127 8.22 -10.01 -22.22
C GLN A 127 9.55 -9.59 -22.84
N ASN A 128 10.45 -10.56 -22.94
CA ASN A 128 11.61 -10.44 -23.81
C ASN A 128 11.08 -10.23 -25.22
N ILE A 129 11.17 -9.01 -25.70
CA ILE A 129 11.04 -8.73 -27.13
C ILE A 129 12.35 -9.23 -27.74
N THR A 130 12.39 -10.52 -28.04
CA THR A 130 13.38 -11.08 -28.94
C THR A 130 12.91 -10.81 -30.36
N THR A 131 13.64 -9.95 -31.03
CA THR A 131 13.68 -9.92 -32.50
C THR A 131 13.92 -11.33 -33.02
N THR A 132 12.98 -11.78 -33.85
CA THR A 132 13.01 -13.06 -34.52
C THR A 132 14.16 -13.15 -35.50
N ASP A 133 15.13 -14.04 -35.24
CA ASP A 133 15.80 -14.77 -36.29
C ASP A 133 15.34 -16.22 -36.21
N LYS A 134 14.83 -16.67 -37.35
CA LYS A 134 14.39 -18.06 -37.59
C LYS A 134 15.62 -18.92 -37.78
N GLU A 135 15.71 -20.00 -37.02
CA GLU A 135 16.20 -21.29 -37.55
C GLU A 135 15.78 -22.41 -36.59
N GLY A 136 15.37 -23.53 -37.14
CA GLY A 136 14.70 -24.61 -36.46
C GLY A 136 15.64 -25.56 -35.72
N MET A 137 15.08 -26.29 -34.76
CA MET A 137 15.40 -27.75 -34.62
C MET A 137 14.57 -28.40 -33.48
N GLU A 138 13.93 -29.45 -33.89
CA GLU A 138 13.60 -30.74 -33.26
C GLU A 138 13.12 -30.87 -31.79
N ARG A 139 12.02 -31.66 -31.74
CA ARG A 139 11.33 -32.21 -30.58
C ARG A 139 12.22 -33.17 -29.78
N GLY A 140 12.31 -32.94 -28.47
CA GLY A 140 12.74 -33.93 -27.50
C GLY A 140 11.63 -34.24 -26.50
N LYS A 141 11.09 -35.48 -26.55
CA LYS A 141 10.21 -36.05 -25.51
C LYS A 141 11.01 -36.26 -24.23
N TRP A 142 10.47 -35.82 -23.11
CA TRP A 142 10.88 -36.33 -21.80
C TRP A 142 9.67 -36.86 -21.05
N GLY A 143 9.89 -38.09 -20.49
CA GLY A 143 8.88 -38.97 -19.99
C GLY A 143 8.33 -38.60 -18.61
N GLU A 144 7.15 -39.12 -18.38
CA GLU A 144 6.48 -39.22 -17.09
C GLU A 144 7.36 -39.99 -16.08
N ILE A 145 7.53 -39.37 -14.91
CA ILE A 145 8.01 -40.09 -13.74
C ILE A 145 6.90 -40.09 -12.71
N ASP A 146 6.29 -41.27 -12.55
CA ASP A 146 5.37 -41.59 -11.46
C ASP A 146 6.08 -41.46 -10.10
N CYS A 147 5.44 -40.76 -9.18
CA CYS A 147 5.80 -40.74 -7.76
C CYS A 147 4.65 -41.31 -6.92
N PRO A 148 4.89 -42.32 -6.09
CA PRO A 148 3.82 -43.07 -5.43
C PRO A 148 3.20 -42.34 -4.25
N THR A 149 1.87 -42.31 -4.25
CA THR A 149 1.04 -41.87 -3.15
C THR A 149 1.19 -42.77 -1.91
N GLN A 150 1.79 -42.27 -0.86
CA GLN A 150 1.63 -42.84 0.49
C GLN A 150 0.51 -42.10 1.23
N LYS A 151 -0.59 -42.80 1.42
CA LYS A 151 -1.67 -42.45 2.35
C LYS A 151 -1.19 -42.70 3.78
N THR A 152 -0.93 -41.66 4.54
CA THR A 152 -0.86 -41.76 5.99
C THR A 152 -2.24 -41.49 6.58
N GLN A 153 -2.81 -42.52 7.17
CA GLN A 153 -4.03 -42.48 7.97
C GLN A 153 -3.72 -41.77 9.29
N ASN A 154 -4.42 -40.71 9.59
CA ASN A 154 -4.46 -40.11 10.92
C ASN A 154 -5.47 -40.91 11.79
N PRO A 155 -5.13 -41.29 13.03
CA PRO A 155 -6.05 -41.91 13.93
C PRO A 155 -7.03 -40.87 14.49
N PHE A 156 -8.29 -41.09 14.27
CA PHE A 156 -9.40 -40.42 14.97
C PHE A 156 -9.32 -40.68 16.45
N PHE A 157 -9.12 -39.68 17.28
CA PHE A 157 -9.42 -39.74 18.69
C PHE A 157 -10.92 -39.52 18.89
N PHE A 158 -11.62 -40.58 19.28
CA PHE A 158 -12.97 -40.53 19.82
C PHE A 158 -12.91 -39.84 21.18
N TRP A 159 -13.55 -38.70 21.32
CA TRP A 159 -13.87 -38.11 22.61
C TRP A 159 -15.10 -38.88 23.17
N GLY A 160 -14.86 -39.62 24.22
CA GLY A 160 -15.96 -40.20 25.04
C GLY A 160 -16.78 -39.11 25.73
N PRO A 161 -18.03 -39.37 26.09
CA PRO A 161 -18.90 -38.42 26.77
C PRO A 161 -18.25 -37.97 28.08
N GLY A 162 -18.16 -36.63 28.25
CA GLY A 162 -17.51 -35.99 29.38
C GLY A 162 -18.16 -36.41 30.70
N MET A 163 -17.32 -36.77 31.65
CA MET A 163 -17.74 -36.93 33.06
C MET A 163 -18.27 -35.57 33.57
N GLY A 164 -19.46 -35.57 34.08
CA GLY A 164 -20.15 -34.41 34.61
C GLY A 164 -19.31 -33.67 35.66
N ALA A 165 -19.50 -32.36 35.71
CA ALA A 165 -18.86 -31.49 36.69
C ALA A 165 -19.17 -31.97 38.12
N ASP A 166 -18.15 -32.05 38.97
CA ASP A 166 -18.23 -32.38 40.37
C ASP A 166 -19.25 -31.44 41.06
N PRO A 167 -20.36 -32.00 41.64
CA PRO A 167 -21.40 -31.17 42.26
C PRO A 167 -20.94 -30.41 43.51
N SER A 168 -19.75 -30.70 44.03
CA SER A 168 -19.19 -30.05 45.24
C SER A 168 -18.36 -28.80 44.92
N ARG A 169 -18.09 -28.49 43.65
CA ARG A 169 -17.36 -27.27 43.26
C ARG A 169 -18.32 -26.15 42.89
N ALA A 170 -18.14 -25.01 43.53
CA ALA A 170 -18.85 -23.77 43.18
C ALA A 170 -18.70 -23.46 41.68
N PRO A 171 -19.78 -23.08 40.97
CA PRO A 171 -19.77 -22.83 39.53
C PRO A 171 -18.74 -21.77 39.18
N CYS A 172 -17.90 -22.04 38.16
CA CYS A 172 -16.85 -21.17 37.69
C CYS A 172 -17.46 -19.84 37.21
N ARG A 173 -17.20 -18.74 37.96
CA ARG A 173 -17.70 -17.41 37.63
C ARG A 173 -17.02 -16.90 36.36
N LYS A 174 -17.81 -16.35 35.42
CA LYS A 174 -17.29 -15.79 34.18
C LYS A 174 -16.32 -14.64 34.49
N ALA A 175 -15.19 -14.57 33.77
CA ALA A 175 -14.19 -13.53 33.95
C ALA A 175 -14.74 -12.08 33.84
N LYS A 176 -15.88 -11.91 33.13
CA LYS A 176 -16.62 -10.66 33.02
C LYS A 176 -17.24 -10.23 34.35
N ASP A 177 -17.78 -11.18 35.12
CA ASP A 177 -18.45 -10.91 36.37
C ASP A 177 -17.45 -10.60 37.49
N LEU A 178 -16.30 -11.28 37.50
CA LEU A 178 -15.18 -10.97 38.40
C LEU A 178 -14.59 -9.57 38.13
N ARG A 179 -14.55 -9.15 36.87
CA ARG A 179 -14.10 -7.77 36.50
C ARG A 179 -15.09 -6.70 36.94
N LYS A 180 -16.39 -7.00 36.84
CA LYS A 180 -17.47 -6.11 37.31
C LYS A 180 -17.43 -5.92 38.80
N GLU A 181 -17.26 -7.01 39.54
CA GLU A 181 -17.19 -7.04 41.01
C GLU A 181 -15.93 -6.25 41.52
N ARG A 182 -14.77 -6.47 40.93
CA ARG A 182 -13.54 -5.69 41.24
C ARG A 182 -13.70 -4.20 40.96
N ARG A 183 -14.47 -3.84 39.92
CA ARG A 183 -14.75 -2.44 39.60
C ARG A 183 -15.67 -1.81 40.66
N LEU A 184 -16.72 -2.51 41.06
CA LEU A 184 -17.64 -2.08 42.11
C LEU A 184 -16.95 -1.95 43.48
N GLN A 185 -16.09 -2.92 43.86
CA GLN A 185 -15.32 -2.84 45.09
C GLN A 185 -14.35 -1.62 45.09
N LYS A 186 -13.72 -1.37 43.94
CA LYS A 186 -12.81 -0.20 43.82
C LYS A 186 -13.57 1.13 43.89
N GLU A 187 -14.82 1.15 43.40
CA GLU A 187 -15.68 2.32 43.47
C GLU A 187 -16.23 2.55 44.90
N GLN A 188 -16.59 1.49 45.62
CA GLN A 188 -16.97 1.54 47.05
C GLN A 188 -15.81 1.97 47.93
N MET A 189 -14.60 1.45 47.71
CA MET A 189 -13.39 1.90 48.43
C MET A 189 -13.09 3.38 48.20
N ARG A 190 -13.37 3.88 47.01
CA ARG A 190 -13.20 5.28 46.65
C ARG A 190 -14.21 6.17 47.37
N GLN A 191 -15.47 5.75 47.42
CA GLN A 191 -16.55 6.45 48.17
C GLN A 191 -16.32 6.44 49.69
N HIS A 192 -15.75 5.37 50.24
CA HIS A 192 -15.35 5.33 51.65
C HIS A 192 -14.14 6.17 51.98
N ALA A 193 -13.21 6.35 51.04
CA ALA A 193 -12.04 7.21 51.21
C ALA A 193 -12.37 8.70 51.08
N GLU A 194 -13.44 9.06 50.36
CA GLU A 194 -13.90 10.45 50.21
C GLU A 194 -14.76 10.94 51.40
N GLY A 195 -15.11 10.04 52.33
CA GLY A 195 -15.90 10.37 53.55
C GLY A 195 -15.10 10.91 54.73
N VAL A 196 -13.78 10.97 54.69
CA VAL A 196 -12.90 11.42 55.76
C VAL A 196 -11.81 12.35 55.22
N SER A 197 -12.18 13.53 54.76
CA SER A 197 -11.27 14.66 54.76
C SER A 197 -12.02 15.94 54.38
N SER A 198 -12.12 16.83 55.32
CA SER A 198 -12.68 18.15 55.17
C SER A 198 -11.70 19.12 54.48
N ILE A 199 -12.26 19.93 53.59
CA ILE A 199 -11.85 21.29 53.23
C ILE A 199 -10.43 21.45 52.63
N VAL A 200 -10.30 21.11 51.36
CA VAL A 200 -9.50 21.86 50.40
C VAL A 200 -10.27 21.79 49.08
N SER A 201 -10.63 22.95 48.52
CA SER A 201 -11.30 23.01 47.23
C SER A 201 -10.49 22.28 46.15
N PRO A 202 -11.00 21.24 45.49
CA PRO A 202 -10.26 20.56 44.45
C PRO A 202 -10.29 21.48 43.22
N THR A 203 -9.12 21.95 42.81
CA THR A 203 -8.91 22.41 41.42
C THR A 203 -9.50 21.36 40.47
N PRO A 204 -10.37 21.73 39.51
CA PRO A 204 -10.96 20.75 38.63
C PRO A 204 -9.85 19.96 37.94
N PRO A 205 -9.96 18.62 37.84
CA PRO A 205 -8.95 17.83 37.20
C PRO A 205 -8.81 18.35 35.78
N GLN A 206 -7.62 18.84 35.42
CA GLN A 206 -7.30 19.18 34.04
C GLN A 206 -7.60 17.96 33.23
N MET A 207 -8.63 18.04 32.38
CA MET A 207 -8.93 17.03 31.39
C MET A 207 -7.73 16.97 30.45
N THR A 208 -6.82 16.05 30.72
CA THR A 208 -5.72 15.76 29.82
C THR A 208 -6.34 15.33 28.49
N GLN A 209 -6.21 16.19 27.49
CA GLN A 209 -6.67 15.87 26.15
C GLN A 209 -6.08 14.50 25.72
N PRO A 210 -6.87 13.65 25.07
CA PRO A 210 -6.38 12.34 24.64
C PRO A 210 -5.20 12.53 23.69
N LYS A 211 -4.06 11.92 24.00
CA LYS A 211 -2.84 11.97 23.16
C LYS A 211 -3.15 11.66 21.71
N GLY A 212 -2.78 12.58 20.82
CA GLY A 212 -2.86 12.45 19.37
C GLY A 212 -1.81 11.49 18.78
N LEU A 213 -1.78 11.36 17.48
CA LEU A 213 -0.81 10.50 16.78
C LEU A 213 0.62 11.02 16.99
N GLU A 214 0.79 12.31 16.82
CA GLU A 214 2.09 13.01 16.93
C GLU A 214 2.67 12.91 18.34
N ASP A 215 1.82 12.99 19.39
CA ASP A 215 2.26 12.84 20.77
C ASP A 215 2.88 11.48 21.08
N PHE A 216 2.42 10.44 20.37
CA PHE A 216 3.02 9.10 20.50
C PHE A 216 4.30 8.95 19.69
N ILE A 217 4.38 9.60 18.51
CA ILE A 217 5.54 9.52 17.62
C ILE A 217 6.69 10.35 18.18
N ASN A 218 6.39 11.55 18.70
CA ASN A 218 7.37 12.51 19.22
C ASN A 218 7.58 12.39 20.73
N GLN A 219 7.13 11.28 21.32
CA GLN A 219 7.31 11.07 22.76
C GLN A 219 8.81 11.10 23.10
N SER A 220 9.19 11.98 24.03
CA SER A 220 10.56 12.06 24.52
C SER A 220 11.03 10.70 25.03
N LEU A 221 12.19 10.29 24.58
CA LEU A 221 12.86 9.09 25.03
C LEU A 221 13.72 9.42 26.26
N PRO A 222 13.95 8.47 27.17
CA PRO A 222 14.88 8.67 28.28
C PRO A 222 16.31 8.86 27.73
N GLU A 223 17.15 9.60 28.45
CA GLU A 223 18.54 9.84 28.07
C GLU A 223 19.35 8.56 27.88
N ASN A 224 18.99 7.51 28.63
CA ASN A 224 19.59 6.17 28.55
C ASN A 224 18.75 5.21 27.75
N ALA A 225 18.08 5.65 26.66
CA ALA A 225 17.34 4.79 25.76
C ALA A 225 18.27 3.69 25.20
N ALA A 226 17.74 2.45 25.12
CA ALA A 226 18.50 1.30 24.64
C ALA A 226 18.84 1.39 23.15
N HIS A 227 18.01 2.10 22.39
CA HIS A 227 18.17 2.28 20.93
C HIS A 227 17.91 3.72 20.52
N SER A 228 18.50 4.12 19.40
CA SER A 228 18.21 5.36 18.67
C SER A 228 17.49 5.05 17.38
N LEU A 229 16.33 5.65 17.14
CA LEU A 229 15.59 5.54 15.88
C LEU A 229 15.53 6.89 15.18
N GLU A 230 16.17 6.97 14.04
CA GLU A 230 16.10 8.12 13.14
C GLU A 230 15.26 7.75 11.90
N VAL A 231 14.45 8.69 11.40
CA VAL A 231 13.70 8.51 10.16
C VAL A 231 14.13 9.60 9.18
N ARG A 232 14.72 9.17 8.07
CA ARG A 232 15.22 10.06 7.00
C ARG A 232 14.32 9.94 5.79
N LEU A 233 14.04 11.07 5.14
CA LEU A 233 13.38 11.10 3.84
C LEU A 233 14.46 11.39 2.78
N VAL A 234 14.66 10.44 1.89
CA VAL A 234 15.72 10.49 0.88
C VAL A 234 15.07 10.45 -0.51
N PRO A 235 15.35 11.44 -1.39
CA PRO A 235 14.83 11.39 -2.76
C PRO A 235 15.42 10.18 -3.51
N VAL A 236 14.62 9.58 -4.39
CA VAL A 236 15.09 8.48 -5.24
C VAL A 236 15.82 9.07 -6.44
N ASP A 237 17.06 9.43 -6.21
CA ASP A 237 17.94 10.05 -7.17
C ASP A 237 19.37 9.53 -7.00
N PHE A 238 19.96 8.98 -8.07
CA PHE A 238 21.34 8.46 -8.05
C PHE A 238 22.41 9.56 -8.00
N GLU A 239 22.03 10.83 -8.17
CA GLU A 239 22.91 11.98 -7.96
C GLU A 239 22.85 12.48 -6.50
N ASP A 240 21.85 12.06 -5.71
CA ASP A 240 21.74 12.43 -4.30
C ASP A 240 22.76 11.64 -3.45
N PRO A 241 23.64 12.32 -2.68
CA PRO A 241 24.67 11.66 -1.88
C PRO A 241 24.11 10.76 -0.76
N GLN A 242 22.93 11.10 -0.18
CA GLN A 242 22.32 10.28 0.88
C GLN A 242 21.71 9.02 0.28
N PHE A 243 21.11 9.11 -0.91
CA PHE A 243 20.56 7.96 -1.61
C PHE A 243 21.69 6.98 -1.98
N THR A 244 22.75 7.46 -2.62
CA THR A 244 23.89 6.61 -3.03
C THR A 244 24.62 5.99 -1.84
N ALA A 245 24.83 6.74 -0.75
CA ALA A 245 25.48 6.22 0.46
C ALA A 245 24.66 5.12 1.16
N SER A 246 23.33 5.14 1.02
CA SER A 246 22.42 4.17 1.65
C SER A 246 21.97 3.04 0.73
N TYR A 247 22.31 3.12 -0.56
CA TYR A 247 21.79 2.24 -1.61
C TYR A 247 22.10 0.76 -1.36
N GLN A 248 23.37 0.43 -1.10
CA GLN A 248 23.79 -0.96 -0.89
C GLN A 248 23.13 -1.60 0.33
N GLN A 249 23.00 -0.87 1.44
CA GLN A 249 22.28 -1.36 2.62
C GLN A 249 20.79 -1.62 2.31
N SER A 250 20.20 -0.79 1.45
CA SER A 250 18.81 -0.93 1.02
C SER A 250 18.62 -2.17 0.13
N VAL A 251 19.54 -2.44 -0.79
CA VAL A 251 19.55 -3.66 -1.63
C VAL A 251 19.60 -4.92 -0.76
N GLU A 252 20.54 -4.97 0.18
CA GLU A 252 20.71 -6.12 1.08
C GLU A 252 19.48 -6.35 1.96
N LEU A 253 18.90 -5.26 2.49
CA LEU A 253 17.70 -5.32 3.30
C LEU A 253 16.48 -5.81 2.49
N TYR A 254 16.33 -5.32 1.25
CA TYR A 254 15.29 -5.77 0.32
C TYR A 254 15.39 -7.26 0.02
N ALA A 255 16.57 -7.74 -0.39
CA ALA A 255 16.79 -9.15 -0.68
C ALA A 255 16.45 -10.03 0.52
N ARG A 256 16.93 -9.66 1.71
CA ARG A 256 16.63 -10.37 2.96
C ARG A 256 15.13 -10.41 3.28
N TYR A 257 14.43 -9.31 3.05
CA TYR A 257 12.99 -9.21 3.25
C TYR A 257 12.21 -10.11 2.28
N GLN A 258 12.55 -10.05 0.98
CA GLN A 258 11.89 -10.85 -0.06
C GLN A 258 12.02 -12.34 0.23
N MET A 259 13.24 -12.82 0.50
CA MET A 259 13.48 -14.22 0.83
C MET A 259 12.76 -14.65 2.12
N ALA A 260 12.82 -13.85 3.19
CA ALA A 260 12.27 -14.26 4.48
C ALA A 260 10.75 -14.14 4.59
N ILE A 261 10.14 -13.12 3.96
CA ILE A 261 8.72 -12.79 4.12
C ILE A 261 7.87 -13.28 2.94
N HIS A 262 8.42 -13.26 1.73
CA HIS A 262 7.73 -13.69 0.51
C HIS A 262 8.10 -15.10 0.09
N GLY A 263 9.29 -15.58 0.48
CA GLY A 263 9.83 -16.88 0.07
C GLY A 263 10.30 -16.85 -1.38
N ASP A 264 10.69 -15.66 -1.86
CA ASP A 264 11.18 -15.48 -3.23
C ASP A 264 12.56 -16.12 -3.38
N ASP A 265 12.87 -16.60 -4.58
CA ASP A 265 14.18 -17.18 -4.88
C ASP A 265 15.27 -16.09 -4.84
N PRO A 266 16.48 -16.37 -4.33
CA PRO A 266 17.58 -15.41 -4.33
C PRO A 266 17.88 -14.77 -5.70
N SER A 267 17.68 -15.49 -6.79
CA SER A 267 17.85 -14.97 -8.16
C SER A 267 16.83 -13.88 -8.52
N GLU A 268 15.65 -13.88 -7.89
CA GLU A 268 14.60 -12.89 -8.06
C GLU A 268 14.78 -11.66 -7.14
N CYS A 269 15.77 -11.69 -6.23
CA CYS A 269 16.06 -10.65 -5.26
C CYS A 269 17.33 -9.86 -5.58
N SER A 270 17.71 -9.82 -6.86
CA SER A 270 18.94 -9.14 -7.31
C SER A 270 18.86 -7.63 -7.18
N GLU A 271 20.02 -6.97 -7.22
CA GLU A 271 20.12 -5.50 -7.26
C GLU A 271 19.38 -4.91 -8.46
N SER A 272 19.43 -5.56 -9.63
CA SER A 272 18.71 -5.09 -10.82
C SER A 272 17.19 -5.12 -10.63
N GLU A 273 16.66 -6.15 -9.94
CA GLU A 273 15.24 -6.22 -9.59
C GLU A 273 14.85 -5.17 -8.56
N PHE A 274 15.67 -4.96 -7.53
CA PHE A 274 15.50 -3.88 -6.57
C PHE A 274 15.44 -2.52 -7.25
N ARG A 275 16.43 -2.23 -8.11
CA ARG A 275 16.51 -0.98 -8.88
C ARG A 275 15.29 -0.79 -9.75
N ARG A 276 14.96 -1.77 -10.58
CA ARG A 276 13.83 -1.74 -11.50
C ARG A 276 12.50 -1.53 -10.78
N PHE A 277 12.33 -2.16 -9.62
CA PHE A 277 11.06 -2.15 -8.89
C PHE A 277 10.89 -0.90 -8.02
N LEU A 278 11.93 -0.49 -7.28
CA LEU A 278 11.80 0.50 -6.21
C LEU A 278 12.58 1.80 -6.44
N CYS A 279 13.50 1.82 -7.40
CA CYS A 279 14.32 3.00 -7.68
C CYS A 279 14.03 3.63 -9.06
N ASP A 280 13.74 2.82 -10.08
CA ASP A 280 13.42 3.34 -11.41
C ASP A 280 11.99 3.90 -11.43
N SER A 281 11.83 5.13 -10.93
CA SER A 281 10.54 5.84 -10.98
C SER A 281 10.39 6.61 -12.28
N PRO A 282 9.20 6.66 -12.90
CA PRO A 282 8.95 7.55 -14.03
C PRO A 282 8.64 8.99 -13.58
N LEU A 283 8.42 9.21 -12.27
CA LEU A 283 8.03 10.51 -11.76
C LEU A 283 9.19 11.50 -11.84
N GLU A 284 8.95 12.60 -12.55
CA GLU A 284 9.85 13.74 -12.55
C GLU A 284 9.75 14.47 -11.21
N ALA A 285 10.90 14.78 -10.60
CA ALA A 285 10.94 15.60 -9.40
C ALA A 285 10.46 17.02 -9.75
N GLU A 286 9.53 17.54 -8.96
CA GLU A 286 8.90 18.83 -9.20
C GLU A 286 8.89 19.68 -7.93
N SER A 287 9.33 20.93 -8.05
CA SER A 287 9.21 21.93 -6.98
C SER A 287 8.16 22.97 -7.38
N SER A 288 7.29 23.32 -6.46
CA SER A 288 6.24 24.31 -6.65
C SER A 288 6.26 25.32 -5.50
N PRO A 289 6.02 26.61 -5.76
CA PRO A 289 5.93 27.62 -4.69
C PRO A 289 4.88 27.29 -3.62
N ASP A 290 3.79 26.61 -4.02
CA ASP A 290 2.70 26.18 -3.14
C ASP A 290 2.85 24.71 -2.71
N GLY A 291 3.99 24.09 -3.00
CA GLY A 291 4.32 22.71 -2.70
C GLY A 291 5.12 22.54 -1.40
N PRO A 292 5.39 21.29 -1.01
CA PRO A 292 6.28 21.01 0.11
C PRO A 292 7.72 21.40 -0.23
N GLU A 293 8.48 21.82 0.77
CA GLU A 293 9.87 22.29 0.63
C GLU A 293 10.77 21.27 -0.08
N MET A 294 10.61 19.96 0.20
CA MET A 294 11.36 18.91 -0.47
C MET A 294 10.88 18.61 -1.89
N GLY A 295 9.80 19.25 -2.36
CA GLY A 295 9.18 18.99 -3.66
C GLY A 295 8.29 17.77 -3.70
N TYR A 296 7.82 17.46 -4.91
CA TYR A 296 7.04 16.26 -5.25
C TYR A 296 7.94 15.25 -5.97
N GLY A 297 7.55 13.97 -5.95
CA GLY A 297 8.28 12.90 -6.62
C GLY A 297 8.34 11.63 -5.79
N SER A 298 9.35 10.79 -6.04
CA SER A 298 9.56 9.51 -5.37
C SER A 298 10.61 9.60 -4.28
N PHE A 299 10.31 9.04 -3.12
CA PHE A 299 11.18 9.08 -1.95
C PHE A 299 11.28 7.73 -1.27
N HIS A 300 12.41 7.48 -0.61
CA HIS A 300 12.59 6.43 0.38
C HIS A 300 12.52 7.03 1.79
N GLN A 301 11.51 6.67 2.57
CA GLN A 301 11.46 6.98 3.99
C GLN A 301 12.21 5.88 4.74
N GLN A 302 13.45 6.14 5.08
CA GLN A 302 14.38 5.20 5.70
C GLN A 302 14.30 5.25 7.22
N TYR A 303 14.22 4.08 7.86
CA TYR A 303 14.22 3.92 9.30
C TYR A 303 15.58 3.39 9.74
N TRP A 304 16.34 4.24 10.42
CA TRP A 304 17.68 3.93 10.90
C TRP A 304 17.64 3.62 12.39
N LEU A 305 18.00 2.39 12.75
CA LEU A 305 18.13 1.94 14.14
C LEU A 305 19.61 1.77 14.45
N ASP A 306 20.12 2.54 15.43
CA ASP A 306 21.53 2.51 15.84
C ASP A 306 22.50 2.62 14.64
N GLY A 307 22.18 3.49 13.68
CA GLY A 307 23.00 3.75 12.51
C GLY A 307 22.88 2.71 11.38
N ARG A 308 21.91 1.78 11.44
CA ARG A 308 21.63 0.80 10.37
C ARG A 308 20.21 0.93 9.87
N ILE A 309 20.01 0.75 8.56
CA ILE A 309 18.67 0.73 7.97
C ILE A 309 17.95 -0.57 8.34
N VAL A 310 16.80 -0.43 9.01
CA VAL A 310 15.96 -1.58 9.42
C VAL A 310 14.63 -1.64 8.71
N ALA A 311 14.18 -0.56 8.08
CA ALA A 311 12.99 -0.53 7.24
C ALA A 311 13.10 0.62 6.23
N VAL A 312 12.43 0.47 5.09
CA VAL A 312 12.29 1.52 4.09
C VAL A 312 10.87 1.52 3.56
N GLY A 313 10.17 2.64 3.73
CA GLY A 313 8.91 2.92 3.06
C GLY A 313 9.18 3.64 1.74
N VAL A 314 8.83 3.01 0.63
CA VAL A 314 8.87 3.65 -0.70
C VAL A 314 7.57 4.42 -0.88
N ILE A 315 7.66 5.72 -1.04
CA ILE A 315 6.52 6.62 -1.12
C ILE A 315 6.63 7.59 -2.29
N ASP A 316 5.49 7.99 -2.83
CA ASP A 316 5.39 9.10 -3.77
C ASP A 316 4.69 10.27 -3.07
N VAL A 317 5.30 11.45 -3.14
CA VAL A 317 4.70 12.71 -2.70
C VAL A 317 4.08 13.38 -3.92
N LEU A 318 2.76 13.49 -3.91
CA LEU A 318 1.95 13.97 -5.03
C LEU A 318 1.14 15.20 -4.61
N PRO A 319 0.56 15.97 -5.55
CA PRO A 319 -0.13 17.22 -5.23
C PRO A 319 -1.20 17.13 -4.14
N ASN A 320 -1.93 16.01 -4.03
CA ASN A 320 -3.01 15.85 -3.08
C ASN A 320 -2.74 14.80 -1.99
N CYS A 321 -1.67 14.02 -2.12
CA CYS A 321 -1.45 12.89 -1.22
C CYS A 321 0.02 12.47 -1.06
N VAL A 322 0.28 11.75 0.01
CA VAL A 322 1.40 10.81 0.10
C VAL A 322 0.87 9.42 -0.29
N SER A 323 1.45 8.80 -1.30
CA SER A 323 1.07 7.47 -1.80
C SER A 323 2.10 6.43 -1.38
N SER A 324 1.70 5.46 -0.57
CA SER A 324 2.53 4.30 -0.21
C SER A 324 2.63 3.36 -1.41
N VAL A 325 3.86 3.13 -1.87
CA VAL A 325 4.18 2.24 -2.99
C VAL A 325 4.58 0.87 -2.50
N TYR A 326 5.56 0.82 -1.61
CA TYR A 326 6.08 -0.43 -1.03
C TYR A 326 6.68 -0.22 0.35
N LEU A 327 6.81 -1.31 1.12
CA LEU A 327 7.57 -1.34 2.37
C LEU A 327 8.36 -2.64 2.45
N TYR A 328 9.63 -2.55 2.82
CA TYR A 328 10.45 -3.69 3.19
C TYR A 328 11.19 -3.40 4.51
N TYR A 329 11.44 -4.44 5.28
CA TYR A 329 12.04 -4.31 6.61
C TYR A 329 12.81 -5.55 7.04
N HIS A 330 13.68 -5.38 8.02
CA HIS A 330 14.49 -6.49 8.55
C HIS A 330 13.59 -7.50 9.28
N PRO A 331 13.63 -8.80 8.92
CA PRO A 331 12.73 -9.82 9.45
C PRO A 331 12.76 -9.95 10.98
N ASP A 332 13.91 -9.74 11.63
CA ASP A 332 14.05 -9.81 13.09
C ASP A 332 13.15 -8.82 13.82
N PHE A 333 12.77 -7.73 13.17
CA PHE A 333 11.88 -6.71 13.74
C PHE A 333 10.41 -6.87 13.30
N ALA A 334 10.04 -7.98 12.66
CA ALA A 334 8.66 -8.25 12.25
C ALA A 334 7.68 -8.18 13.42
N SER A 335 8.13 -8.61 14.63
CA SER A 335 7.33 -8.54 15.86
C SER A 335 6.91 -7.12 16.24
N LEU A 336 7.62 -6.07 15.79
CA LEU A 336 7.30 -4.67 16.04
C LEU A 336 6.13 -4.14 15.20
N SER A 337 5.62 -4.93 14.23
CA SER A 337 4.54 -4.52 13.33
C SER A 337 4.91 -3.29 12.48
N LEU A 338 6.13 -3.32 11.90
CA LEU A 338 6.72 -2.20 11.16
C LEU A 338 5.82 -1.70 10.03
N GLY A 339 5.06 -2.58 9.39
CA GLY A 339 4.11 -2.18 8.37
C GLY A 339 3.01 -1.26 8.85
N SER A 340 2.46 -1.51 10.04
CA SER A 340 1.48 -0.60 10.61
C SER A 340 2.13 0.63 11.22
N TYR A 341 3.34 0.48 11.74
CA TYR A 341 4.10 1.61 12.30
C TYR A 341 4.47 2.62 11.20
N SER A 342 4.98 2.15 10.05
CA SER A 342 5.31 3.01 8.91
C SER A 342 4.09 3.77 8.39
N ALA A 343 2.94 3.08 8.22
CA ALA A 343 1.70 3.72 7.81
C ALA A 343 1.26 4.84 8.78
N LEU A 344 1.42 4.64 10.09
CA LEU A 344 1.14 5.69 11.09
C LEU A 344 2.11 6.87 10.97
N ARG A 345 3.39 6.59 10.70
CA ARG A 345 4.40 7.63 10.45
C ARG A 345 4.11 8.40 9.16
N GLU A 346 3.72 7.71 8.09
CA GLU A 346 3.38 8.30 6.80
C GLU A 346 2.10 9.16 6.88
N ILE A 347 1.11 8.78 7.72
CA ILE A 347 -0.05 9.65 8.03
C ILE A 347 0.39 10.92 8.76
N ALA A 348 1.26 10.81 9.77
CA ALA A 348 1.78 11.97 10.49
C ALA A 348 2.62 12.86 9.55
N PHE A 349 3.41 12.26 8.68
CA PHE A 349 4.18 12.96 7.65
C PHE A 349 3.27 13.69 6.66
N THR A 350 2.18 13.08 6.19
CA THR A 350 1.16 13.74 5.36
C THR A 350 0.60 15.00 6.04
N ARG A 351 0.33 14.94 7.34
CA ARG A 351 -0.12 16.10 8.13
C ARG A 351 0.93 17.21 8.23
N GLN A 352 2.20 16.81 8.32
CA GLN A 352 3.30 17.77 8.32
C GLN A 352 3.39 18.50 6.98
N LEU A 353 3.32 17.76 5.85
CA LEU A 353 3.36 18.33 4.50
C LEU A 353 2.17 19.23 4.21
N GLN A 354 0.98 18.90 4.72
CA GLN A 354 -0.22 19.70 4.53
C GLN A 354 -0.08 21.13 5.05
N LYS A 355 0.77 21.36 6.06
CA LYS A 355 1.03 22.72 6.58
C LYS A 355 1.75 23.59 5.55
N GLN A 356 2.52 22.98 4.63
CA GLN A 356 3.24 23.66 3.55
C GLN A 356 2.41 23.64 2.26
N SER A 357 1.70 22.54 1.99
CA SER A 357 0.89 22.33 0.81
C SER A 357 -0.55 21.97 1.19
N PRO A 358 -1.49 22.96 1.29
CA PRO A 358 -2.84 22.75 1.81
C PRO A 358 -3.67 21.70 1.08
N LYS A 359 -3.38 21.40 -0.18
CA LYS A 359 -4.07 20.37 -0.99
C LYS A 359 -3.64 18.94 -0.62
N LEU A 360 -2.46 18.77 -0.01
CA LEU A 360 -1.89 17.47 0.33
C LEU A 360 -2.53 16.93 1.63
N CYS A 361 -3.75 16.40 1.54
CA CYS A 361 -4.60 16.05 2.69
C CYS A 361 -4.79 14.54 2.89
N TYR A 362 -4.39 13.73 1.91
CA TYR A 362 -4.70 12.31 1.90
C TYR A 362 -3.45 11.45 2.00
N TYR A 363 -3.61 10.30 2.65
CA TYR A 363 -2.65 9.22 2.62
C TYR A 363 -3.23 8.03 1.85
N TYR A 364 -2.61 7.63 0.74
CA TYR A 364 -3.05 6.51 -0.09
C TYR A 364 -2.30 5.24 0.29
N LEU A 365 -3.06 4.23 0.74
CA LEU A 365 -2.52 2.96 1.21
C LEU A 365 -2.36 1.92 0.08
N GLY A 366 -2.38 2.34 -1.18
CA GLY A 366 -2.40 1.43 -2.33
C GLY A 366 -3.78 0.80 -2.53
N PHE A 367 -3.86 -0.54 -2.61
CA PHE A 367 -5.13 -1.24 -2.81
C PHE A 367 -5.71 -1.82 -1.51
N TYR A 368 -7.04 -1.77 -1.42
CA TYR A 368 -7.87 -2.53 -0.49
C TYR A 368 -8.49 -3.72 -1.24
N ILE A 369 -8.39 -4.91 -0.66
CA ILE A 369 -9.00 -6.13 -1.20
C ILE A 369 -9.82 -6.76 -0.08
N HIS A 370 -11.13 -6.74 -0.23
CA HIS A 370 -12.05 -7.15 0.83
C HIS A 370 -11.92 -8.65 1.15
N SER A 371 -11.76 -9.49 0.13
CA SER A 371 -11.59 -10.94 0.26
C SER A 371 -10.24 -11.38 0.83
N CYS A 372 -9.25 -10.48 0.89
CA CYS A 372 -7.90 -10.80 1.34
C CYS A 372 -7.62 -10.22 2.74
N PRO A 373 -7.51 -11.05 3.80
CA PRO A 373 -7.22 -10.56 5.16
C PRO A 373 -5.97 -9.68 5.23
N LYS A 374 -4.97 -10.01 4.39
CA LYS A 374 -3.70 -9.30 4.25
C LYS A 374 -3.85 -7.86 3.74
N MET A 375 -4.94 -7.53 3.07
CA MET A 375 -5.21 -6.22 2.50
C MET A 375 -6.42 -5.55 3.17
N ARG A 376 -7.33 -6.34 3.75
CA ARG A 376 -8.54 -5.86 4.43
C ARG A 376 -8.24 -4.98 5.65
N TYR A 377 -7.12 -5.20 6.36
CA TYR A 377 -6.73 -4.40 7.52
C TYR A 377 -6.56 -2.91 7.20
N LYS A 378 -6.27 -2.56 5.95
CA LYS A 378 -6.13 -1.16 5.50
C LYS A 378 -7.41 -0.35 5.75
N GLY A 379 -8.58 -0.99 5.78
CA GLY A 379 -9.84 -0.37 6.17
C GLY A 379 -9.95 0.05 7.65
N GLN A 380 -8.94 -0.20 8.47
CA GLN A 380 -8.88 0.25 9.87
C GLN A 380 -8.34 1.69 10.03
N TYR A 381 -7.70 2.24 8.99
CA TYR A 381 -7.20 3.62 8.99
C TYR A 381 -8.32 4.59 8.62
N ARG A 382 -9.17 4.93 9.60
CA ARG A 382 -10.39 5.72 9.40
C ARG A 382 -10.21 7.18 9.81
N PRO A 383 -10.95 8.10 9.15
CA PRO A 383 -11.87 7.89 8.04
C PRO A 383 -11.12 7.60 6.73
N SER A 384 -11.69 6.73 5.91
CA SER A 384 -11.14 6.32 4.61
C SER A 384 -12.24 6.22 3.57
N ASP A 385 -11.85 6.44 2.31
CA ASP A 385 -12.72 6.25 1.15
C ASP A 385 -12.15 5.16 0.24
N LEU A 386 -13.03 4.45 -0.46
CA LEU A 386 -12.71 3.61 -1.60
C LEU A 386 -13.12 4.30 -2.91
N LEU A 387 -12.30 4.14 -3.94
CA LEU A 387 -12.59 4.65 -5.27
C LEU A 387 -13.61 3.74 -5.97
N CYS A 388 -14.72 4.31 -6.41
CA CYS A 388 -15.67 3.60 -7.27
C CYS A 388 -14.99 3.26 -8.61
N PRO A 389 -14.98 1.98 -9.05
CA PRO A 389 -14.25 1.58 -10.25
C PRO A 389 -14.88 2.06 -11.56
N GLU A 390 -16.12 2.54 -11.53
CA GLU A 390 -16.89 2.96 -12.71
C GLU A 390 -17.06 4.47 -12.80
N THR A 391 -17.33 5.14 -11.68
CA THR A 391 -17.58 6.60 -11.67
C THR A 391 -16.36 7.40 -11.22
N TYR A 392 -15.34 6.73 -10.68
CA TYR A 392 -14.15 7.35 -10.07
C TYR A 392 -14.45 8.36 -8.96
N MET A 393 -15.63 8.25 -8.36
CA MET A 393 -15.99 8.99 -7.17
C MET A 393 -15.50 8.26 -5.91
N TRP A 394 -15.09 9.04 -4.91
CA TRP A 394 -14.67 8.53 -3.62
C TRP A 394 -15.88 8.27 -2.72
N VAL A 395 -15.99 7.06 -2.20
CA VAL A 395 -17.11 6.60 -1.36
C VAL A 395 -16.59 6.20 0.02
N PRO A 396 -17.16 6.73 1.12
CA PRO A 396 -16.76 6.32 2.48
C PRO A 396 -16.80 4.80 2.65
N ILE A 397 -15.74 4.23 3.20
CA ILE A 397 -15.55 2.77 3.30
C ILE A 397 -16.70 2.08 4.05
N GLU A 398 -17.32 2.77 5.00
CA GLU A 398 -18.47 2.27 5.76
C GLU A 398 -19.68 1.95 4.87
N ARG A 399 -19.83 2.69 3.76
CA ARG A 399 -20.89 2.44 2.75
C ARG A 399 -20.50 1.35 1.76
N CYS A 400 -19.20 1.10 1.60
CA CYS A 400 -18.68 0.12 0.66
C CYS A 400 -18.67 -1.30 1.24
N ILE A 401 -18.35 -1.44 2.54
CA ILE A 401 -18.20 -2.75 3.20
C ILE A 401 -19.43 -3.66 3.00
N PRO A 402 -20.68 -3.23 3.25
CA PRO A 402 -21.84 -4.09 3.05
C PRO A 402 -21.95 -4.64 1.62
N GLN A 403 -21.69 -3.79 0.61
CA GLN A 403 -21.72 -4.21 -0.80
C GLN A 403 -20.62 -5.25 -1.12
N LEU A 404 -19.45 -5.12 -0.47
CA LEU A 404 -18.31 -6.04 -0.67
C LEU A 404 -18.42 -7.32 0.18
N GLU A 405 -19.29 -7.36 1.18
CA GLU A 405 -19.67 -8.59 1.89
C GLU A 405 -20.64 -9.43 1.07
N ASP A 406 -21.55 -8.79 0.33
CA ASP A 406 -22.53 -9.45 -0.52
C ASP A 406 -21.95 -9.88 -1.89
N SER A 407 -21.01 -9.11 -2.42
CA SER A 407 -20.45 -9.36 -3.75
C SER A 407 -18.94 -9.16 -3.79
N ARG A 408 -18.24 -10.01 -4.54
CA ARG A 408 -16.79 -9.88 -4.75
C ARG A 408 -16.41 -8.56 -5.44
N TYR A 409 -17.24 -8.10 -6.39
CA TYR A 409 -17.11 -6.83 -7.09
C TYR A 409 -18.36 -5.99 -6.89
N ALA A 410 -18.19 -4.72 -6.62
CA ALA A 410 -19.28 -3.75 -6.51
C ALA A 410 -18.90 -2.42 -7.14
N ARG A 411 -19.87 -1.74 -7.72
CA ARG A 411 -19.74 -0.40 -8.28
C ARG A 411 -19.41 0.67 -7.22
N LEU A 412 -19.78 0.49 -5.96
CA LEU A 412 -19.65 1.34 -4.80
C LEU A 412 -20.53 2.61 -4.80
N ASN A 413 -20.57 3.37 -5.90
CA ASN A 413 -21.47 4.51 -6.02
C ASN A 413 -22.88 4.02 -6.34
N GLN A 414 -23.81 4.32 -5.44
CA GLN A 414 -25.20 3.86 -5.52
C GLN A 414 -26.11 4.74 -6.39
N ASP A 415 -25.63 5.91 -6.79
CA ASP A 415 -26.37 6.78 -7.72
C ASP A 415 -26.33 6.16 -9.13
N PRO A 416 -27.48 5.69 -9.66
CA PRO A 416 -27.53 5.03 -10.96
C PRO A 416 -27.23 5.99 -12.12
N ASP A 417 -27.49 7.28 -11.95
CA ASP A 417 -27.30 8.30 -12.97
C ASP A 417 -25.88 8.87 -12.98
N ALA A 418 -25.09 8.60 -11.94
CA ALA A 418 -23.71 9.05 -11.88
C ALA A 418 -22.85 8.26 -12.84
N GLY A 419 -22.11 8.96 -13.70
CA GLY A 419 -21.11 8.42 -14.61
C GLY A 419 -19.71 8.93 -14.28
N ASP A 420 -18.76 8.57 -15.14
CA ASP A 420 -17.41 9.15 -15.13
C ASP A 420 -17.47 10.59 -15.66
N CYS A 421 -17.26 11.58 -14.79
CA CYS A 421 -17.30 12.99 -15.19
C CYS A 421 -16.16 13.37 -16.16
N ARG A 422 -15.07 12.57 -16.22
CA ARG A 422 -13.94 12.73 -17.15
C ARG A 422 -13.94 11.67 -18.23
N ALA A 423 -15.10 11.05 -18.54
CA ALA A 423 -15.23 10.05 -19.58
C ALA A 423 -14.70 10.57 -20.91
N LEU A 424 -14.15 9.67 -21.73
CA LEU A 424 -13.74 10.00 -23.09
C LEU A 424 -14.94 10.46 -23.91
N LYS A 425 -14.83 11.67 -24.48
CA LYS A 425 -15.83 12.27 -25.37
C LYS A 425 -15.38 12.26 -26.82
N GLU A 426 -14.09 12.50 -27.05
CA GLU A 426 -13.51 12.68 -28.37
C GLU A 426 -12.10 12.08 -28.44
N VAL A 427 -12.00 10.86 -28.99
CA VAL A 427 -10.72 10.15 -29.14
C VAL A 427 -9.72 10.90 -30.03
N GLY A 428 -10.24 11.64 -31.01
CA GLY A 428 -9.42 12.39 -31.96
C GLY A 428 -8.53 13.47 -31.33
N ARG A 429 -8.85 13.91 -30.12
CA ARG A 429 -8.09 14.91 -29.36
C ARG A 429 -6.98 14.32 -28.50
N ALA A 430 -6.95 12.99 -28.28
CA ALA A 430 -5.88 12.32 -27.56
C ALA A 430 -4.53 12.64 -28.20
N LEU A 431 -3.52 12.96 -27.36
CA LEU A 431 -2.20 13.33 -27.87
C LEU A 431 -1.36 12.10 -28.15
N VAL A 432 -0.73 12.10 -29.32
CA VAL A 432 0.18 11.06 -29.79
C VAL A 432 1.56 11.64 -30.03
N LEU A 433 2.58 10.94 -29.56
CA LEU A 433 3.98 11.18 -29.90
C LEU A 433 4.42 10.16 -30.96
N HIS A 434 4.61 10.61 -32.20
CA HIS A 434 5.10 9.80 -33.31
C HIS A 434 6.28 10.47 -34.00
N ARG A 435 7.41 9.75 -34.13
CA ARG A 435 8.61 10.24 -34.81
C ARG A 435 9.05 11.65 -34.33
N ARG A 436 9.08 11.86 -33.00
CA ARG A 436 9.42 13.13 -32.33
C ARG A 436 8.43 14.27 -32.56
N ALA A 437 7.28 14.01 -33.16
CA ALA A 437 6.22 15.01 -33.34
C ALA A 437 5.03 14.70 -32.44
N VAL A 438 4.56 15.71 -31.75
CA VAL A 438 3.32 15.65 -30.95
C VAL A 438 2.16 16.13 -31.80
N MET A 439 1.08 15.35 -31.86
CA MET A 439 -0.12 15.73 -32.62
C MET A 439 -1.37 15.07 -32.00
N PRO A 440 -2.57 15.63 -32.24
CA PRO A 440 -3.82 14.94 -31.92
C PRO A 440 -3.96 13.63 -32.73
N TYR A 441 -4.61 12.64 -32.13
CA TYR A 441 -4.85 11.35 -32.77
C TYR A 441 -5.54 11.47 -34.12
N ALA A 442 -6.50 12.38 -34.29
CA ALA A 442 -7.13 12.64 -35.57
C ALA A 442 -6.16 13.03 -36.70
N ALA A 443 -5.07 13.74 -36.37
CA ALA A 443 -4.03 14.07 -37.35
C ALA A 443 -3.08 12.89 -37.61
N TYR A 444 -2.75 12.14 -36.56
CA TYR A 444 -1.92 10.93 -36.64
C TYR A 444 -2.61 9.85 -37.51
N ALA A 445 -3.91 9.56 -37.25
CA ALA A 445 -4.67 8.56 -37.99
C ALA A 445 -4.70 8.82 -39.50
N ARG A 446 -4.76 10.11 -39.92
CA ARG A 446 -4.70 10.49 -41.34
C ARG A 446 -3.33 10.28 -41.99
N LYS A 447 -2.25 10.38 -41.21
CA LYS A 447 -0.86 10.23 -41.69
C LYS A 447 -0.40 8.76 -41.66
N ARG A 448 -1.05 7.94 -40.86
CA ARG A 448 -0.65 6.56 -40.65
C ARG A 448 -0.89 5.70 -41.88
N ARG A 449 0.11 4.82 -42.18
CA ARG A 449 -0.02 3.76 -43.17
C ARG A 449 -0.15 2.41 -42.46
N GLY A 450 -1.08 1.57 -42.87
CA GLY A 450 -1.30 0.25 -42.27
C GLY A 450 -2.66 0.09 -41.55
N SER A 451 -2.79 -0.98 -40.74
CA SER A 451 -4.02 -1.27 -40.01
C SER A 451 -4.34 -0.21 -38.94
N SER A 452 -5.62 0.04 -38.69
CA SER A 452 -6.05 0.99 -37.63
C SER A 452 -5.70 0.49 -36.25
N ASP A 453 -5.20 1.39 -35.41
CA ASP A 453 -5.00 1.19 -33.96
C ASP A 453 -6.05 1.94 -33.12
N GLU A 454 -7.11 2.38 -33.77
CA GLU A 454 -8.16 3.20 -33.17
C GLU A 454 -8.78 2.55 -31.92
N THR A 455 -9.04 1.24 -31.98
CA THR A 455 -9.58 0.49 -30.85
C THR A 455 -8.65 0.53 -29.64
N GLU A 456 -7.35 0.39 -29.86
CA GLU A 456 -6.35 0.45 -28.78
C GLU A 456 -6.22 1.85 -28.20
N VAL A 457 -6.18 2.87 -29.06
CA VAL A 457 -6.12 4.28 -28.63
C VAL A 457 -7.40 4.68 -27.91
N GLN A 458 -8.55 4.24 -28.38
CA GLN A 458 -9.84 4.48 -27.73
C GLN A 458 -9.91 3.79 -26.36
N GLN A 459 -9.43 2.54 -26.24
CA GLN A 459 -9.34 1.85 -24.97
C GLN A 459 -8.43 2.58 -23.98
N TYR A 460 -7.21 2.94 -24.40
CA TYR A 460 -6.29 3.73 -23.60
C TYR A 460 -6.92 5.05 -23.13
N ALA A 461 -7.45 5.84 -24.06
CA ALA A 461 -8.02 7.15 -23.77
C ALA A 461 -9.24 7.06 -22.83
N SER A 462 -10.06 6.02 -22.95
CA SER A 462 -11.17 5.76 -22.02
C SER A 462 -10.70 5.43 -20.62
N LEU A 463 -9.60 4.69 -20.48
CA LEU A 463 -9.04 4.29 -19.19
C LEU A 463 -8.37 5.45 -18.44
N VAL A 464 -7.69 6.35 -19.16
CA VAL A 464 -7.05 7.52 -18.56
C VAL A 464 -8.00 8.71 -18.42
N GLY A 465 -9.07 8.77 -19.23
CA GLY A 465 -10.05 9.87 -19.29
C GLY A 465 -9.63 11.00 -20.21
N GLN A 466 -10.61 11.84 -20.62
CA GLN A 466 -10.41 12.89 -21.64
C GLN A 466 -9.25 13.83 -21.25
N ASP A 467 -9.26 14.37 -20.03
CA ASP A 467 -8.27 15.36 -19.60
C ASP A 467 -6.82 14.81 -19.65
N CYS A 468 -6.63 13.56 -19.24
CA CYS A 468 -5.32 12.90 -19.31
C CYS A 468 -4.96 12.55 -20.77
N ALA A 469 -5.91 12.10 -21.56
CA ALA A 469 -5.66 11.76 -22.96
C ALA A 469 -5.23 12.99 -23.79
N GLU A 470 -5.69 14.21 -23.44
CA GLU A 470 -5.31 15.46 -24.07
C GLU A 470 -4.00 16.06 -23.55
N ARG A 471 -3.36 15.42 -22.57
CA ARG A 471 -2.15 15.95 -21.90
C ARG A 471 -0.99 14.94 -21.92
N ILE A 472 -1.27 13.67 -21.71
CA ILE A 472 -0.30 12.59 -21.74
C ILE A 472 0.00 12.20 -23.19
N LEU A 473 1.29 12.11 -23.51
CA LEU A 473 1.75 11.74 -24.86
C LEU A 473 1.77 10.22 -25.00
N LEU A 474 0.85 9.68 -25.79
CA LEU A 474 0.82 8.26 -26.14
C LEU A 474 1.86 8.00 -27.25
N TYR A 475 2.94 7.29 -26.89
CA TYR A 475 3.98 6.93 -27.86
C TYR A 475 3.44 5.93 -28.89
N ARG A 476 3.78 6.20 -30.16
CA ARG A 476 3.52 5.32 -31.30
C ARG A 476 4.75 5.27 -32.19
N ALA A 477 5.25 4.07 -32.48
CA ALA A 477 6.42 3.81 -33.33
C ALA A 477 6.18 4.14 -34.82
#